data_7fc3a27cd7803785f0f521643dab7d7e
#
_entry.id   7fc3a27cd7803785f0f521643dab7d7e
#
_cell.length_a   1.000
_cell.length_b   1.000
_cell.length_c   1.000
_cell.angle_alpha   90.00
_cell.angle_beta   90.00
_cell.angle_gamma   90.00
#
_symmetry.space_group_name_H-M   'P 1'
#
loop_
_entity.id
_entity.type
_entity.pdbx_description
1 polymer ?
#
loop_
_entity_poly.entity_id
_entity_poly.type
_entity_poly.pdbx_seq_one_letter_code
_entity_poly.pdbx_strand_id
1 'polypeptide(L)'
;MTLASRSTATLVDEQGGIIDGDKVLAVCGSDMKRRGKLSGGTIVATVMSNLGLHEFCRENGIGLVCTSVGDRNVLEKMNECGYKLGGEQSGHTIFTDYATTGDGQLTALQFLDVLARSGKKASELASVCPQYPQVLLNVAVSHERGVKDAIMASDALSAAIAEEEGKLSGEGRVLVRPSGTEALIRVMVEAKTEQIALLAAENLVNVIKML
;
A
#
# COMPACT_ATOMS: atom_id res chain seq x y z
N MET A 1 20.69 7.19 2.22
CA MET A 1 20.32 8.14 3.31
C MET A 1 18.97 7.70 3.87
N THR A 2 18.82 7.66 5.17
CA THR A 2 17.57 7.25 5.82
C THR A 2 16.95 8.48 6.48
N LEU A 3 15.69 8.76 6.16
CA LEU A 3 14.86 9.71 6.89
C LEU A 3 13.91 8.89 7.77
N ALA A 4 14.15 8.91 9.09
CA ALA A 4 13.33 8.19 10.05
C ALA A 4 12.80 9.17 11.10
N SER A 5 11.52 9.03 11.42
CA SER A 5 10.89 9.65 12.57
C SER A 5 10.69 8.61 13.69
N ARG A 6 10.01 9.00 14.77
CA ARG A 6 9.65 8.01 15.81
C ARG A 6 8.84 6.84 15.29
N SER A 7 7.98 7.04 14.27
CA SER A 7 7.03 6.04 13.80
C SER A 7 7.21 5.61 12.35
N THR A 8 7.92 6.38 11.51
CA THR A 8 8.04 6.13 10.07
C THR A 8 9.49 6.16 9.60
N ALA A 9 9.81 5.38 8.59
CA ALA A 9 11.09 5.43 7.88
C ALA A 9 10.87 5.50 6.37
N THR A 10 11.60 6.39 5.73
CA THR A 10 11.81 6.40 4.29
C THR A 10 13.28 6.13 4.02
N LEU A 11 13.57 5.11 3.26
CA LEU A 11 14.95 4.75 2.91
C LEU A 11 15.26 5.26 1.50
N VAL A 12 16.53 5.51 1.24
CA VAL A 12 17.02 5.93 -0.08
C VAL A 12 18.21 5.05 -0.44
N ASP A 13 18.17 4.45 -1.62
CA ASP A 13 19.24 3.61 -2.11
C ASP A 13 20.47 4.41 -2.58
N GLU A 14 21.49 3.72 -3.03
CA GLU A 14 22.74 4.32 -3.49
C GLU A 14 22.62 5.10 -4.82
N GLN A 15 21.49 5.00 -5.50
CA GLN A 15 21.19 5.72 -6.75
C GLN A 15 20.28 6.93 -6.51
N GLY A 16 19.80 7.14 -5.26
CA GLY A 16 18.84 8.17 -4.91
C GLY A 16 17.38 7.74 -5.07
N GLY A 17 17.13 6.45 -5.37
CA GLY A 17 15.80 5.86 -5.47
C GLY A 17 15.14 5.71 -4.10
N ILE A 18 13.84 6.01 -4.03
CA ILE A 18 13.05 5.86 -2.80
C ILE A 18 12.71 4.39 -2.58
N ILE A 19 12.98 3.92 -1.37
CA ILE A 19 12.53 2.63 -0.85
C ILE A 19 11.41 2.95 0.14
N ASP A 20 10.17 2.84 -0.33
CA ASP A 20 8.97 3.09 0.46
C ASP A 20 8.61 1.93 1.40
N GLY A 21 7.51 2.07 2.15
CA GLY A 21 7.09 1.05 3.10
C GLY A 21 6.75 -0.29 2.44
N ASP A 22 6.20 -0.29 1.24
CA ASP A 22 5.87 -1.53 0.52
C ASP A 22 7.13 -2.34 0.16
N LYS A 23 8.18 -1.65 -0.31
CA LYS A 23 9.47 -2.28 -0.57
C LYS A 23 10.14 -2.79 0.70
N VAL A 24 10.01 -2.06 1.81
CA VAL A 24 10.48 -2.50 3.13
C VAL A 24 9.74 -3.77 3.56
N LEU A 25 8.40 -3.79 3.44
CA LEU A 25 7.58 -4.96 3.76
C LEU A 25 7.97 -6.17 2.90
N ALA A 26 8.17 -5.98 1.60
CA ALA A 26 8.59 -7.03 0.68
C ALA A 26 9.96 -7.63 1.06
N VAL A 27 10.95 -6.77 1.27
CA VAL A 27 12.33 -7.17 1.59
C VAL A 27 12.41 -7.87 2.95
N CYS A 28 11.86 -7.23 4.00
CA CYS A 28 11.88 -7.79 5.35
C CYS A 28 11.00 -9.04 5.46
N GLY A 29 9.82 -9.04 4.82
CA GLY A 29 8.92 -10.19 4.80
C GLY A 29 9.54 -11.41 4.13
N SER A 30 10.21 -11.22 3.00
CA SER A 30 10.96 -12.29 2.32
C SER A 30 12.05 -12.89 3.21
N ASP A 31 12.84 -12.06 3.87
CA ASP A 31 13.89 -12.51 4.77
C ASP A 31 13.30 -13.24 5.99
N MET A 32 12.26 -12.68 6.60
CA MET A 32 11.55 -13.32 7.72
C MET A 32 10.96 -14.67 7.32
N LYS A 33 10.37 -14.77 6.12
CA LYS A 33 9.85 -16.04 5.59
C LYS A 33 10.95 -17.07 5.44
N ARG A 34 12.05 -16.70 4.80
CA ARG A 34 13.22 -17.58 4.60
C ARG A 34 13.78 -18.09 5.93
N ARG A 35 13.75 -17.28 6.97
CA ARG A 35 14.21 -17.64 8.33
C ARG A 35 13.15 -18.31 9.20
N GLY A 36 11.95 -18.57 8.67
CA GLY A 36 10.86 -19.17 9.45
C GLY A 36 10.28 -18.26 10.54
N LYS A 37 10.48 -16.94 10.42
CA LYS A 37 10.04 -15.93 11.40
C LYS A 37 8.77 -15.18 10.97
N LEU A 38 8.30 -15.33 9.73
CA LEU A 38 7.07 -14.71 9.26
C LEU A 38 5.88 -15.59 9.68
N SER A 39 5.24 -15.23 10.79
CA SER A 39 4.10 -15.97 11.35
C SER A 39 2.96 -16.07 10.32
N GLY A 40 2.45 -17.27 10.12
CA GLY A 40 1.43 -17.56 9.10
C GLY A 40 1.89 -17.31 7.66
N GLY A 41 3.18 -17.03 7.43
CA GLY A 41 3.70 -16.66 6.11
C GLY A 41 3.09 -15.37 5.56
N THR A 42 2.57 -14.47 6.42
CA THR A 42 1.68 -13.38 6.04
C THR A 42 2.21 -12.01 6.48
N ILE A 43 2.05 -11.02 5.60
CA ILE A 43 2.26 -9.59 5.85
C ILE A 43 0.89 -8.92 5.96
N VAL A 44 0.75 -7.96 6.88
CA VAL A 44 -0.43 -7.09 6.97
C VAL A 44 -0.09 -5.72 6.38
N ALA A 45 -0.90 -5.27 5.43
CA ALA A 45 -0.75 -3.96 4.81
C ALA A 45 -2.07 -3.19 4.82
N THR A 46 -2.13 -2.05 4.16
CA THR A 46 -3.39 -1.33 3.96
C THR A 46 -3.85 -1.43 2.51
N VAL A 47 -5.11 -1.06 2.25
CA VAL A 47 -5.64 -0.96 0.89
C VAL A 47 -4.90 0.05 0.02
N MET A 48 -4.01 0.87 0.60
CA MET A 48 -3.17 1.83 -0.14
C MET A 48 -1.84 1.24 -0.62
N SER A 49 -1.46 0.04 -0.17
CA SER A 49 -0.24 -0.61 -0.66
C SER A 49 -0.33 -0.86 -2.16
N ASN A 50 0.76 -0.57 -2.87
CA ASN A 50 0.83 -0.63 -4.33
C ASN A 50 0.57 -2.05 -4.85
N LEU A 51 -0.01 -2.16 -6.04
CA LEU A 51 -0.26 -3.44 -6.72
C LEU A 51 1.01 -4.29 -6.82
N GLY A 52 2.19 -3.65 -6.92
CA GLY A 52 3.47 -4.34 -6.92
C GLY A 52 3.73 -5.18 -5.66
N LEU A 53 3.29 -4.73 -4.47
CA LEU A 53 3.38 -5.54 -3.27
C LEU A 53 2.44 -6.76 -3.32
N HIS A 54 1.24 -6.60 -3.89
CA HIS A 54 0.29 -7.71 -4.07
C HIS A 54 0.87 -8.79 -4.99
N GLU A 55 1.43 -8.38 -6.12
CA GLU A 55 2.08 -9.30 -7.07
C GLU A 55 3.30 -9.98 -6.44
N PHE A 56 4.17 -9.19 -5.83
CA PHE A 56 5.34 -9.74 -5.12
C PHE A 56 4.94 -10.81 -4.10
N CYS A 57 3.94 -10.54 -3.27
CA CYS A 57 3.47 -11.50 -2.27
C CYS A 57 2.93 -12.77 -2.92
N ARG A 58 2.11 -12.63 -3.97
CA ARG A 58 1.55 -13.77 -4.73
C ARG A 58 2.65 -14.65 -5.32
N GLU A 59 3.63 -14.06 -5.99
CA GLU A 59 4.72 -14.77 -6.66
C GLU A 59 5.66 -15.47 -5.69
N ASN A 60 5.84 -14.89 -4.51
CA ASN A 60 6.71 -15.45 -3.47
C ASN A 60 5.96 -16.34 -2.46
N GLY A 61 4.66 -16.59 -2.68
CA GLY A 61 3.84 -17.40 -1.78
C GLY A 61 3.75 -16.81 -0.37
N ILE A 62 3.76 -15.47 -0.26
CA ILE A 62 3.56 -14.72 0.98
C ILE A 62 2.08 -14.33 1.03
N GLY A 63 1.43 -14.59 2.15
CA GLY A 63 0.08 -14.08 2.40
C GLY A 63 0.10 -12.56 2.53
N LEU A 64 -0.88 -11.88 1.94
CA LEU A 64 -1.07 -10.44 2.12
C LEU A 64 -2.49 -10.18 2.60
N VAL A 65 -2.63 -9.57 3.77
CA VAL A 65 -3.91 -9.15 4.35
C VAL A 65 -3.94 -7.62 4.33
N CYS A 66 -4.92 -7.05 3.63
CA CYS A 66 -5.10 -5.60 3.56
C CYS A 66 -6.22 -5.15 4.51
N THR A 67 -5.92 -4.13 5.29
CA THR A 67 -6.86 -3.44 6.19
C THR A 67 -7.25 -2.07 5.60
N SER A 68 -8.23 -1.42 6.23
CA SER A 68 -8.44 0.00 6.02
C SER A 68 -7.19 0.80 6.41
N VAL A 69 -7.04 2.00 5.83
CA VAL A 69 -5.92 2.91 6.11
C VAL A 69 -5.87 3.25 7.60
N GLY A 70 -4.67 3.28 8.15
CA GLY A 70 -4.37 3.62 9.53
C GLY A 70 -3.58 2.53 10.24
N ASP A 71 -2.50 2.93 10.88
CA ASP A 71 -1.57 2.09 11.64
C ASP A 71 -2.28 1.25 12.71
N ARG A 72 -3.31 1.82 13.32
CA ARG A 72 -4.14 1.12 14.29
C ARG A 72 -4.84 -0.10 13.68
N ASN A 73 -5.42 0.02 12.48
CA ASN A 73 -6.10 -1.08 11.80
C ASN A 73 -5.12 -2.22 11.46
N VAL A 74 -3.91 -1.84 11.04
CA VAL A 74 -2.82 -2.80 10.77
C VAL A 74 -2.45 -3.55 12.05
N LEU A 75 -2.19 -2.83 13.15
CA LEU A 75 -1.81 -3.42 14.43
C LEU A 75 -2.92 -4.32 15.01
N GLU A 76 -4.18 -3.88 14.95
CA GLU A 76 -5.33 -4.68 15.40
C GLU A 76 -5.39 -6.01 14.64
N LYS A 77 -5.27 -5.98 13.31
CA LYS A 77 -5.25 -7.20 12.49
C LYS A 77 -4.04 -8.10 12.78
N MET A 78 -2.86 -7.52 12.97
CA MET A 78 -1.66 -8.28 13.36
C MET A 78 -1.86 -9.01 14.69
N ASN A 79 -2.43 -8.33 15.69
CA ASN A 79 -2.69 -8.91 17.02
C ASN A 79 -3.76 -10.00 16.98
N GLU A 80 -4.85 -9.77 16.23
CA GLU A 80 -5.94 -10.73 16.06
C GLU A 80 -5.44 -12.06 15.47
N CYS A 81 -4.55 -12.00 14.50
CA CYS A 81 -4.08 -13.18 13.77
C CYS A 81 -2.68 -13.67 14.21
N GLY A 82 -2.02 -12.96 15.12
CA GLY A 82 -0.66 -13.29 15.57
C GLY A 82 0.42 -13.04 14.50
N TYR A 83 0.16 -12.16 13.52
CA TYR A 83 1.12 -11.81 12.49
C TYR A 83 2.23 -10.90 13.02
N LYS A 84 3.43 -11.02 12.44
CA LYS A 84 4.66 -10.43 12.98
C LYS A 84 5.17 -9.22 12.23
N LEU A 85 4.71 -9.02 10.99
CA LEU A 85 5.10 -7.92 10.11
C LEU A 85 3.88 -7.27 9.49
N GLY A 86 3.78 -5.97 9.62
CA GLY A 86 2.77 -5.16 8.94
C GLY A 86 3.20 -3.72 8.81
N GLY A 87 2.46 -2.96 8.00
CA GLY A 87 2.76 -1.54 7.79
C GLY A 87 1.97 -0.90 6.68
N GLU A 88 2.41 0.29 6.33
CA GLU A 88 1.82 1.13 5.31
C GLU A 88 2.87 1.58 4.29
N GLN A 89 2.47 1.83 3.05
CA GLN A 89 3.34 2.38 2.01
C GLN A 89 4.07 3.66 2.44
N SER A 90 3.44 4.46 3.31
CA SER A 90 4.02 5.69 3.89
C SER A 90 5.30 5.47 4.70
N GLY A 91 5.67 4.21 4.99
CA GLY A 91 6.86 3.86 5.75
C GLY A 91 6.62 3.61 7.25
N HIS A 92 5.37 3.59 7.69
CA HIS A 92 5.00 3.14 9.02
C HIS A 92 5.03 1.61 9.05
N THR A 93 6.03 1.01 9.67
CA THR A 93 6.22 -0.45 9.71
C THR A 93 6.27 -0.95 11.15
N ILE A 94 5.60 -2.06 11.41
CA ILE A 94 5.43 -2.70 12.72
C ILE A 94 6.07 -4.08 12.68
N PHE A 95 6.95 -4.34 13.64
CA PHE A 95 7.55 -5.65 13.91
C PHE A 95 7.16 -6.06 15.32
N THR A 96 6.09 -6.83 15.50
CA THR A 96 5.53 -7.14 16.82
C THR A 96 6.45 -7.95 17.74
N ASP A 97 7.49 -8.59 17.21
CA ASP A 97 8.50 -9.24 18.03
C ASP A 97 9.41 -8.23 18.77
N TYR A 98 9.40 -6.96 18.38
CA TYR A 98 10.28 -5.93 18.95
C TYR A 98 9.53 -4.74 19.53
N ALA A 99 8.39 -4.36 18.94
CA ALA A 99 7.63 -3.18 19.36
C ALA A 99 6.12 -3.38 19.12
N THR A 100 5.32 -2.71 19.92
CA THR A 100 3.85 -2.73 19.83
C THR A 100 3.27 -1.59 18.98
N THR A 101 4.12 -0.88 18.26
CA THR A 101 3.76 0.23 17.37
C THR A 101 4.81 0.34 16.27
N GLY A 102 4.53 1.15 15.25
CA GLY A 102 5.53 1.48 14.24
C GLY A 102 6.72 2.23 14.84
N ASP A 103 7.90 1.85 14.40
CA ASP A 103 9.16 2.44 14.81
C ASP A 103 10.08 2.59 13.59
N GLY A 104 10.33 3.85 13.20
CA GLY A 104 11.12 4.15 12.02
C GLY A 104 12.60 3.78 12.19
N GLN A 105 13.15 3.88 13.41
CA GLN A 105 14.55 3.50 13.66
C GLN A 105 14.70 1.98 13.61
N LEU A 106 13.79 1.24 14.26
CA LEU A 106 13.74 -0.20 14.20
C LEU A 106 13.57 -0.68 12.75
N THR A 107 12.67 -0.06 12.00
CA THR A 107 12.44 -0.36 10.58
C THR A 107 13.72 -0.21 9.76
N ALA A 108 14.43 0.90 9.94
CA ALA A 108 15.70 1.13 9.28
C ALA A 108 16.75 0.06 9.66
N LEU A 109 16.85 -0.29 10.95
CA LEU A 109 17.78 -1.32 11.42
C LEU A 109 17.43 -2.71 10.87
N GLN A 110 16.15 -3.09 10.80
CA GLN A 110 15.72 -4.36 10.21
C GLN A 110 16.09 -4.44 8.73
N PHE A 111 15.84 -3.38 7.97
CA PHE A 111 16.22 -3.33 6.56
C PHE A 111 17.74 -3.40 6.38
N LEU A 112 18.52 -2.65 7.17
CA LEU A 112 19.98 -2.67 7.13
C LEU A 112 20.57 -4.02 7.52
N ASP A 113 19.96 -4.75 8.46
CA ASP A 113 20.36 -6.11 8.81
C ASP A 113 20.16 -7.08 7.61
N VAL A 114 19.04 -6.95 6.89
CA VAL A 114 18.82 -7.71 5.67
C VAL A 114 19.86 -7.35 4.60
N LEU A 115 20.09 -6.04 4.41
CA LEU A 115 21.06 -5.52 3.45
C LEU A 115 22.47 -6.09 3.74
N ALA A 116 22.93 -5.98 4.98
CA ALA A 116 24.27 -6.46 5.38
C ALA A 116 24.45 -7.96 5.18
N ARG A 117 23.42 -8.75 5.49
CA ARG A 117 23.47 -10.22 5.31
C ARG A 117 23.32 -10.66 3.86
N SER A 118 22.68 -9.86 3.03
CA SER A 118 22.44 -10.23 1.62
C SER A 118 23.68 -10.07 0.74
N GLY A 119 24.60 -9.18 1.10
CA GLY A 119 25.73 -8.77 0.25
C GLY A 119 25.32 -8.00 -1.02
N LYS A 120 24.03 -7.63 -1.14
CA LYS A 120 23.47 -6.89 -2.29
C LYS A 120 23.49 -5.40 -2.03
N LYS A 121 23.27 -4.61 -3.08
CA LYS A 121 22.97 -3.17 -2.97
C LYS A 121 21.52 -2.95 -2.54
N ALA A 122 21.24 -1.78 -1.97
CA ALA A 122 19.89 -1.44 -1.54
C ALA A 122 18.91 -1.36 -2.73
N SER A 123 19.35 -0.83 -3.87
CA SER A 123 18.57 -0.81 -5.11
C SER A 123 18.20 -2.21 -5.60
N GLU A 124 19.12 -3.16 -5.53
CA GLU A 124 18.86 -4.55 -5.92
C GLU A 124 17.85 -5.24 -4.99
N LEU A 125 17.93 -4.97 -3.67
CA LEU A 125 16.95 -5.49 -2.72
C LEU A 125 15.57 -4.88 -2.96
N ALA A 126 15.49 -3.58 -3.17
CA ALA A 126 14.22 -2.88 -3.36
C ALA A 126 13.55 -3.23 -4.69
N SER A 127 14.32 -3.62 -5.70
CA SER A 127 13.80 -3.99 -7.03
C SER A 127 12.95 -5.26 -7.06
N VAL A 128 12.96 -6.06 -5.99
CA VAL A 128 12.14 -7.28 -5.89
C VAL A 128 10.64 -6.96 -5.83
N CYS A 129 10.28 -5.75 -5.37
CA CYS A 129 8.90 -5.26 -5.34
C CYS A 129 8.73 -4.19 -6.43
N PRO A 130 8.09 -4.51 -7.56
CA PRO A 130 7.83 -3.54 -8.61
C PRO A 130 6.89 -2.45 -8.09
N GLN A 131 6.92 -1.29 -8.73
CA GLN A 131 6.01 -0.19 -8.40
C GLN A 131 5.21 0.19 -9.63
N TYR A 132 3.90 0.02 -9.53
CA TYR A 132 2.98 0.47 -10.55
C TYR A 132 2.79 1.98 -10.46
N PRO A 133 2.81 2.71 -11.58
CA PRO A 133 2.38 4.10 -11.63
C PRO A 133 1.00 4.26 -11.00
N GLN A 134 0.87 5.25 -10.12
CA GLN A 134 -0.35 5.54 -9.37
C GLN A 134 -0.81 6.96 -9.62
N VAL A 135 -2.09 7.12 -9.92
CA VAL A 135 -2.77 8.42 -10.00
C VAL A 135 -3.81 8.49 -8.89
N LEU A 136 -3.79 9.59 -8.13
CA LEU A 136 -4.76 9.88 -7.08
C LEU A 136 -5.45 11.22 -7.38
N LEU A 137 -6.74 11.17 -7.66
CA LEU A 137 -7.57 12.34 -7.87
C LEU A 137 -8.57 12.50 -6.73
N ASN A 138 -8.83 13.75 -6.35
CA ASN A 138 -9.81 14.10 -5.33
C ASN A 138 -11.00 14.80 -5.99
N VAL A 139 -12.21 14.32 -5.70
CA VAL A 139 -13.46 14.92 -6.19
C VAL A 139 -14.17 15.56 -5.01
N ALA A 140 -14.28 16.87 -5.02
CA ALA A 140 -15.09 17.60 -4.02
C ALA A 140 -16.57 17.25 -4.21
N VAL A 141 -17.25 16.97 -3.12
CA VAL A 141 -18.68 16.66 -3.09
C VAL A 141 -19.38 17.54 -2.05
N SER A 142 -20.71 17.53 -2.02
CA SER A 142 -21.48 18.32 -1.02
C SER A 142 -21.08 17.93 0.41
N HIS A 143 -21.07 18.91 1.29
CA HIS A 143 -20.89 18.73 2.74
C HIS A 143 -22.13 18.16 3.42
N GLU A 144 -23.25 18.00 2.71
CA GLU A 144 -24.47 17.47 3.28
C GLU A 144 -24.27 16.02 3.73
N ARG A 145 -24.90 15.72 4.87
CA ARG A 145 -24.78 14.41 5.49
C ARG A 145 -25.38 13.33 4.58
N GLY A 146 -24.63 12.27 4.34
CA GLY A 146 -25.07 11.13 3.53
C GLY A 146 -24.78 11.23 2.04
N VAL A 147 -24.38 12.39 1.50
CA VAL A 147 -24.06 12.52 0.05
C VAL A 147 -22.92 11.60 -0.36
N LYS A 148 -21.84 11.56 0.43
CA LYS A 148 -20.71 10.63 0.15
C LYS A 148 -21.17 9.17 0.12
N ASP A 149 -22.00 8.78 1.09
CA ASP A 149 -22.49 7.42 1.20
C ASP A 149 -23.43 7.06 0.02
N ALA A 150 -24.29 8.02 -0.38
CA ALA A 150 -25.16 7.85 -1.54
C ALA A 150 -24.37 7.68 -2.84
N ILE A 151 -23.34 8.50 -3.07
CA ILE A 151 -22.46 8.37 -4.23
C ILE A 151 -21.75 7.01 -4.22
N MET A 152 -21.19 6.62 -3.07
CA MET A 152 -20.49 5.35 -2.93
C MET A 152 -21.39 4.12 -3.09
N ALA A 153 -22.69 4.25 -2.80
CA ALA A 153 -23.70 3.21 -2.98
C ALA A 153 -24.34 3.20 -4.38
N SER A 154 -23.94 4.12 -5.27
CA SER A 154 -24.53 4.23 -6.61
C SER A 154 -24.16 3.05 -7.51
N ASP A 155 -25.17 2.46 -8.15
CA ASP A 155 -24.99 1.44 -9.17
C ASP A 155 -24.17 1.96 -10.37
N ALA A 156 -24.33 3.24 -10.73
CA ALA A 156 -23.59 3.86 -11.80
C ALA A 156 -22.08 3.94 -11.50
N LEU A 157 -21.70 4.26 -10.26
CA LEU A 157 -20.29 4.26 -9.85
C LEU A 157 -19.74 2.83 -9.82
N SER A 158 -20.49 1.88 -9.28
CA SER A 158 -20.07 0.48 -9.22
C SER A 158 -19.86 -0.10 -10.61
N ALA A 159 -20.76 0.19 -11.57
CA ALA A 159 -20.61 -0.24 -12.96
C ALA A 159 -19.38 0.42 -13.63
N ALA A 160 -19.16 1.71 -13.40
CA ALA A 160 -18.00 2.40 -13.96
C ALA A 160 -16.67 1.85 -13.40
N ILE A 161 -16.60 1.54 -12.10
CA ILE A 161 -15.43 0.89 -11.50
C ILE A 161 -15.17 -0.47 -12.17
N ALA A 162 -16.19 -1.30 -12.29
CA ALA A 162 -16.06 -2.62 -12.92
C ALA A 162 -15.63 -2.52 -14.40
N GLU A 163 -16.12 -1.52 -15.14
CA GLU A 163 -15.70 -1.25 -16.52
C GLU A 163 -14.22 -0.87 -16.61
N GLU A 164 -13.76 0.06 -15.76
CA GLU A 164 -12.35 0.48 -15.77
C GLU A 164 -11.44 -0.66 -15.30
N GLU A 165 -11.80 -1.43 -14.28
CA GLU A 165 -11.05 -2.63 -13.87
C GLU A 165 -10.98 -3.67 -14.99
N GLY A 166 -12.06 -3.86 -15.74
CA GLY A 166 -12.08 -4.73 -16.92
C GLY A 166 -11.09 -4.26 -18.01
N LYS A 167 -11.00 -2.95 -18.26
CA LYS A 167 -10.03 -2.37 -19.21
C LYS A 167 -8.59 -2.57 -18.76
N LEU A 168 -8.33 -2.51 -17.45
CA LEU A 168 -7.01 -2.76 -16.88
C LEU A 168 -6.58 -4.23 -16.95
N SER A 169 -7.51 -5.15 -17.23
CA SER A 169 -7.24 -6.58 -17.54
C SER A 169 -6.35 -7.29 -16.51
N GLY A 170 -6.46 -6.95 -15.23
CA GLY A 170 -5.62 -7.49 -14.15
C GLY A 170 -4.22 -6.88 -14.03
N GLU A 171 -3.87 -5.93 -14.88
CA GLU A 171 -2.58 -5.22 -14.87
C GLU A 171 -2.70 -3.80 -14.26
N GLY A 172 -3.70 -3.62 -13.45
CA GLY A 172 -4.00 -2.40 -12.72
C GLY A 172 -5.10 -2.64 -11.70
N ARG A 173 -5.41 -1.64 -10.91
CA ARG A 173 -6.54 -1.67 -9.98
C ARG A 173 -7.13 -0.29 -9.76
N VAL A 174 -8.37 -0.28 -9.33
CA VAL A 174 -9.11 0.91 -8.94
C VAL A 174 -9.41 0.88 -7.44
N LEU A 175 -9.26 2.00 -6.76
CA LEU A 175 -9.71 2.20 -5.39
C LEU A 175 -10.44 3.53 -5.28
N VAL A 176 -11.75 3.48 -5.10
CA VAL A 176 -12.57 4.65 -4.82
C VAL A 176 -12.99 4.61 -3.36
N ARG A 177 -12.76 5.70 -2.62
CA ARG A 177 -13.12 5.77 -1.21
C ARG A 177 -13.48 7.19 -0.77
N PRO A 178 -14.39 7.33 0.21
CA PRO A 178 -14.67 8.63 0.80
C PRO A 178 -13.51 9.07 1.70
N SER A 179 -13.26 10.38 1.77
CA SER A 179 -12.39 10.95 2.80
C SER A 179 -13.08 10.91 4.16
N GLY A 180 -12.38 10.51 5.20
CA GLY A 180 -12.90 10.48 6.57
C GLY A 180 -13.08 11.89 7.16
N THR A 181 -12.27 12.86 6.73
CA THR A 181 -12.19 14.19 7.34
C THR A 181 -12.68 15.32 6.43
N GLU A 182 -12.72 15.11 5.12
CA GLU A 182 -13.03 16.14 4.12
C GLU A 182 -14.27 15.75 3.31
N ALA A 183 -14.94 16.73 2.73
CA ALA A 183 -16.07 16.51 1.82
C ALA A 183 -15.56 16.20 0.40
N LEU A 184 -14.89 15.07 0.27
CA LEU A 184 -14.38 14.60 -1.02
C LEU A 184 -14.38 13.07 -1.11
N ILE A 185 -14.39 12.57 -2.33
CA ILE A 185 -14.14 11.18 -2.70
C ILE A 185 -12.77 11.13 -3.36
N ARG A 186 -11.99 10.13 -2.98
CA ARG A 186 -10.66 9.86 -3.51
C ARG A 186 -10.75 8.72 -4.52
N VAL A 187 -10.27 8.99 -5.72
CA VAL A 187 -10.15 8.01 -6.81
C VAL A 187 -8.67 7.72 -7.00
N MET A 188 -8.26 6.51 -6.72
CA MET A 188 -6.89 6.03 -6.94
C MET A 188 -6.94 4.95 -8.01
N VAL A 189 -6.07 5.09 -9.00
CA VAL A 189 -5.87 4.07 -10.03
C VAL A 189 -4.38 3.76 -10.15
N GLU A 190 -4.05 2.50 -10.18
CA GLU A 190 -2.72 1.98 -10.50
C GLU A 190 -2.79 1.23 -11.83
N ALA A 191 -1.80 1.43 -12.70
CA ALA A 191 -1.73 0.77 -14.00
C ALA A 191 -0.29 0.66 -14.49
N LYS A 192 -0.06 -0.07 -15.59
CA LYS A 192 1.27 -0.22 -16.21
C LYS A 192 1.93 1.11 -16.60
N THR A 193 1.13 2.10 -16.96
CA THR A 193 1.61 3.45 -17.30
C THR A 193 0.78 4.51 -16.60
N GLU A 194 1.40 5.64 -16.31
CA GLU A 194 0.72 6.79 -15.72
C GLU A 194 -0.43 7.31 -16.61
N GLN A 195 -0.29 7.24 -17.92
CA GLN A 195 -1.31 7.67 -18.86
C GLN A 195 -2.57 6.81 -18.78
N ILE A 196 -2.42 5.48 -18.66
CA ILE A 196 -3.56 4.56 -18.48
C ILE A 196 -4.24 4.82 -17.13
N ALA A 197 -3.45 4.98 -16.07
CA ALA A 197 -3.98 5.27 -14.73
C ALA A 197 -4.73 6.60 -14.70
N LEU A 198 -4.20 7.64 -15.35
CA LEU A 198 -4.83 8.95 -15.41
C LEU A 198 -6.17 8.91 -16.16
N LEU A 199 -6.20 8.29 -17.34
CA LEU A 199 -7.42 8.18 -18.14
C LEU A 199 -8.53 7.47 -17.36
N ALA A 200 -8.23 6.34 -16.75
CA ALA A 200 -9.20 5.61 -15.95
C ALA A 200 -9.68 6.41 -14.72
N ALA A 201 -8.75 7.12 -14.05
CA ALA A 201 -9.11 7.97 -12.92
C ALA A 201 -10.01 9.15 -13.34
N GLU A 202 -9.74 9.80 -14.48
CA GLU A 202 -10.55 10.90 -15.02
C GLU A 202 -11.94 10.42 -15.40
N ASN A 203 -12.09 9.23 -16.00
CA ASN A 203 -13.39 8.64 -16.32
C ASN A 203 -14.24 8.47 -15.06
N LEU A 204 -13.67 7.91 -13.99
CA LEU A 204 -14.38 7.74 -12.72
C LEU A 204 -14.72 9.06 -12.04
N VAL A 205 -13.82 10.05 -12.10
CA VAL A 205 -14.07 11.41 -11.62
C VAL A 205 -15.27 12.04 -12.32
N ASN A 206 -15.38 11.86 -13.64
CA ASN A 206 -16.50 12.37 -14.43
C ASN A 206 -17.83 11.72 -14.00
N VAL A 207 -17.84 10.42 -13.77
CA VAL A 207 -19.04 9.72 -13.25
C VAL A 207 -19.43 10.27 -11.88
N ILE A 208 -18.48 10.42 -10.95
CA ILE A 208 -18.74 10.95 -9.60
C ILE A 208 -19.32 12.38 -9.64
N LYS A 209 -18.87 13.22 -10.57
CA LYS A 209 -19.37 14.60 -10.74
C LYS A 209 -20.79 14.67 -11.31
N MET A 210 -21.30 13.60 -11.92
CA MET A 210 -22.66 13.53 -12.46
C MET A 210 -23.67 12.99 -11.43
N LEU A 211 -23.19 12.42 -10.33
CA LEU A 211 -24.00 11.89 -9.23
C LEU A 211 -24.25 12.94 -8.14
#